data_f90f5811c06c1e39e09d2c2867e1535b
#
_entry.id   f90f5811c06c1e39e09d2c2867e1535b
#
_cell.length_a   1.000
_cell.length_b   1.000
_cell.length_c   1.000
_cell.angle_alpha   90.00
_cell.angle_beta   90.00
_cell.angle_gamma   90.00
#
_symmetry.space_group_name_H-M   'P 1'
#
loop_
_entity.id
_entity.type
_entity.pdbx_description
1 polymer ?
#
loop_
_entity_poly.entity_id
_entity_poly.type
_entity_poly.pdbx_seq_one_letter_code
_entity_poly.pdbx_strand_id
1 'polypeptide(L)'
;MSKLGQVVEAVEKYNRFVLDQVKRARSDQKFGRELINRWNETMAKTPVTHTPTGLPLPRLALPEIDEPGEIARYLFGEGLPGEFPFLNGTYREMYLEPVREIETGSYGKRASSSGPKEKESGDGPRPPEEPTRLFSGLMLAEDTNERFHYLTQHQRTHRLSTAFDGPTLYGIDSDADGVFGKIGEGGVAIDTVEDMVRLYDGFDLGSPNFSASMTISGPAPIIMAMYIAAAKRRFGPKVVPKLRGTVQADIFKEVQAQNETIFPIEASLRFLTDMVEFTTREMPRWYPISISGYHIGEAGSTPVQQAAYTLSNGFAYAEMFAARGIPVDQFGPRLSFFLDCGLDAEYIALARVSRRIWAIGMRDAFDAGPRGQLFKLHTQTSGRSLIAAEFKNNLTRTAAELMLAYMNATNSCHSNSADEPFTTPSEEWIRLAAHGQAILLEESGIFKHTMNMLSGSPGMKAVERAVEAAILDEFREIERLGGVLAAVEDRFQRSQIQNAAHRYEQQIYDGTRPIIGLNKYRNGEDDAPEIKLARTPRKKQQLQVDRLAKFKKKNAEKAKCALDKLVDVVERGENCFPALLEAAEVSSLGQITGRLQEVVGRFRPMV
;
A
#
# COMPACT_ATOMS: atom_id res chain seq x y z
N MET A 1 20.17 -15.39 16.28
CA MET A 1 19.82 -14.07 15.75
C MET A 1 18.70 -14.26 14.76
N SER A 2 17.59 -13.58 14.92
CA SER A 2 16.46 -13.61 13.98
C SER A 2 16.87 -12.96 12.65
N LYS A 3 16.02 -13.08 11.64
CA LYS A 3 16.24 -12.34 10.36
C LYS A 3 16.25 -10.83 10.57
N LEU A 4 15.47 -10.30 11.52
CA LEU A 4 15.46 -8.87 11.83
C LEU A 4 16.81 -8.39 12.37
N GLY A 5 17.43 -9.15 13.28
CA GLY A 5 18.79 -8.84 13.78
C GLY A 5 19.84 -8.89 12.67
N GLN A 6 19.72 -9.84 11.72
CA GLN A 6 20.59 -9.89 10.54
C GLN A 6 20.41 -8.65 9.64
N VAL A 7 19.18 -8.13 9.53
CA VAL A 7 18.91 -6.88 8.78
C VAL A 7 19.59 -5.68 9.43
N VAL A 8 19.53 -5.54 10.77
CA VAL A 8 20.23 -4.48 11.48
C VAL A 8 21.74 -4.51 11.18
N GLU A 9 22.34 -5.70 11.33
CA GLU A 9 23.78 -5.87 11.01
C GLU A 9 24.11 -5.57 9.54
N ALA A 10 23.23 -5.98 8.62
CA ALA A 10 23.39 -5.74 7.18
C ALA A 10 23.41 -4.23 6.87
N VAL A 11 22.46 -3.46 7.44
CA VAL A 11 22.41 -2.00 7.24
C VAL A 11 23.62 -1.32 7.82
N GLU A 12 24.04 -1.68 9.04
CA GLU A 12 25.25 -1.14 9.67
C GLU A 12 26.52 -1.47 8.89
N LYS A 13 26.65 -2.71 8.42
CA LYS A 13 27.76 -3.15 7.57
C LYS A 13 27.80 -2.37 6.26
N TYR A 14 26.62 -2.17 5.66
CA TYR A 14 26.51 -1.38 4.44
C TYR A 14 26.87 0.09 4.66
N ASN A 15 26.48 0.69 5.78
CA ASN A 15 26.88 2.03 6.14
C ASN A 15 28.41 2.17 6.30
N ARG A 16 29.05 1.19 6.93
CA ARG A 16 30.53 1.13 7.00
C ARG A 16 31.15 1.00 5.62
N PHE A 17 30.61 0.12 4.77
CA PHE A 17 31.06 -0.01 3.38
C PHE A 17 30.99 1.33 2.62
N VAL A 18 29.89 2.07 2.72
CA VAL A 18 29.76 3.40 2.08
C VAL A 18 30.85 4.36 2.57
N LEU A 19 31.11 4.41 3.89
CA LEU A 19 32.17 5.23 4.45
C LEU A 19 33.56 4.84 3.95
N ASP A 20 33.82 3.55 3.76
CA ASP A 20 35.08 3.06 3.23
C ASP A 20 35.25 3.39 1.74
N GLN A 21 34.14 3.34 0.94
CA GLN A 21 34.19 3.82 -0.45
C GLN A 21 34.50 5.34 -0.50
N VAL A 22 33.94 6.14 0.40
CA VAL A 22 34.23 7.58 0.52
C VAL A 22 35.73 7.82 0.82
N LYS A 23 36.29 7.11 1.80
CA LYS A 23 37.72 7.22 2.15
C LYS A 23 38.61 6.78 0.98
N ARG A 24 38.25 5.66 0.34
CA ARG A 24 38.96 5.14 -0.82
C ARG A 24 38.94 6.13 -1.98
N ALA A 25 37.80 6.72 -2.28
CA ALA A 25 37.66 7.70 -3.36
C ALA A 25 38.58 8.94 -3.16
N ARG A 26 38.81 9.32 -1.90
CA ARG A 26 39.73 10.43 -1.53
C ARG A 26 41.20 10.06 -1.56
N SER A 27 41.55 8.80 -1.24
CA SER A 27 42.94 8.36 -1.11
C SER A 27 43.51 7.70 -2.38
N ASP A 28 42.67 7.00 -3.18
CA ASP A 28 43.05 6.32 -4.41
C ASP A 28 42.70 7.20 -5.61
N GLN A 29 43.70 7.87 -6.16
CA GLN A 29 43.53 8.78 -7.31
C GLN A 29 42.93 8.13 -8.55
N LYS A 30 43.21 6.84 -8.78
CA LYS A 30 42.66 6.12 -9.93
C LYS A 30 41.13 5.90 -9.74
N PHE A 31 40.76 5.38 -8.59
CA PHE A 31 39.35 5.15 -8.24
C PHE A 31 38.57 6.47 -8.19
N GLY A 32 39.14 7.53 -7.61
CA GLY A 32 38.51 8.86 -7.59
C GLY A 32 38.26 9.41 -8.98
N ARG A 33 39.22 9.31 -9.91
CA ARG A 33 39.03 9.70 -11.33
C ARG A 33 37.95 8.87 -12.05
N GLU A 34 37.92 7.57 -11.81
CA GLU A 34 36.87 6.69 -12.37
C GLU A 34 35.47 7.13 -11.94
N LEU A 35 35.30 7.49 -10.66
CA LEU A 35 34.03 7.99 -10.15
C LEU A 35 33.65 9.35 -10.75
N ILE A 36 34.57 10.29 -10.86
CA ILE A 36 34.34 11.60 -11.50
C ILE A 36 33.92 11.40 -12.96
N ASN A 37 34.61 10.56 -13.70
CA ASN A 37 34.29 10.28 -15.10
C ASN A 37 32.89 9.67 -15.23
N ARG A 38 32.58 8.65 -14.41
CA ARG A 38 31.22 8.04 -14.38
C ARG A 38 30.14 9.07 -14.07
N TRP A 39 30.41 9.95 -13.10
CA TRP A 39 29.48 11.01 -12.70
C TRP A 39 29.21 12.00 -13.84
N ASN A 40 30.27 12.51 -14.44
CA ASN A 40 30.18 13.44 -15.57
C ASN A 40 29.48 12.81 -16.78
N GLU A 41 29.76 11.54 -17.09
CA GLU A 41 29.03 10.80 -18.12
C GLU A 41 27.54 10.67 -17.81
N THR A 42 27.20 10.39 -16.54
CA THR A 42 25.80 10.27 -16.12
C THR A 42 25.07 11.60 -16.29
N MET A 43 25.69 12.71 -15.88
CA MET A 43 25.15 14.05 -16.08
C MET A 43 24.99 14.39 -17.57
N ALA A 44 26.02 14.15 -18.36
CA ALA A 44 26.03 14.45 -19.81
C ALA A 44 25.00 13.62 -20.61
N LYS A 45 24.74 12.39 -20.17
CA LYS A 45 23.75 11.49 -20.80
C LYS A 45 22.33 11.71 -20.31
N THR A 46 22.10 12.56 -19.30
CA THR A 46 20.76 12.85 -18.80
C THR A 46 19.99 13.66 -19.82
N PRO A 47 18.87 13.14 -20.34
CA PRO A 47 18.08 13.87 -21.33
C PRO A 47 17.55 15.19 -20.73
N VAL A 48 17.39 16.18 -21.58
CA VAL A 48 16.76 17.46 -21.25
C VAL A 48 15.32 17.45 -21.77
N THR A 49 14.40 17.94 -20.97
CA THR A 49 13.01 18.24 -21.36
C THR A 49 12.77 19.74 -21.26
N HIS A 50 11.65 20.20 -21.82
CA HIS A 50 11.29 21.61 -21.74
C HIS A 50 9.94 21.76 -21.03
N THR A 51 9.86 22.71 -20.12
CA THR A 51 8.59 23.11 -19.52
C THR A 51 7.68 23.73 -20.58
N PRO A 52 6.37 23.87 -20.33
CA PRO A 52 5.46 24.57 -21.24
C PRO A 52 5.89 26.01 -21.57
N THR A 53 6.68 26.64 -20.72
CA THR A 53 7.23 27.99 -20.94
C THR A 53 8.58 27.98 -21.66
N GLY A 54 9.10 26.80 -22.04
CA GLY A 54 10.35 26.65 -22.80
C GLY A 54 11.61 26.55 -21.97
N LEU A 55 11.50 26.46 -20.62
CA LEU A 55 12.67 26.30 -19.75
C LEU A 55 13.25 24.88 -19.90
N PRO A 56 14.54 24.71 -20.24
CA PRO A 56 15.17 23.40 -20.27
C PRO A 56 15.43 22.88 -18.85
N LEU A 57 15.01 21.63 -18.59
CA LEU A 57 15.25 20.93 -17.33
C LEU A 57 15.85 19.55 -17.59
N PRO A 58 16.83 19.11 -16.77
CA PRO A 58 17.30 17.74 -16.84
C PRO A 58 16.18 16.80 -16.36
N ARG A 59 15.95 15.69 -17.06
CA ARG A 59 14.96 14.68 -16.63
C ARG A 59 15.31 14.04 -15.29
N LEU A 60 16.57 14.04 -14.92
CA LEU A 60 17.07 13.58 -13.63
C LEU A 60 17.89 14.73 -13.00
N ALA A 61 17.38 15.28 -11.92
CA ALA A 61 18.12 16.26 -11.13
C ALA A 61 19.22 15.55 -10.37
N LEU A 62 20.46 15.90 -10.65
CA LEU A 62 21.64 15.40 -9.97
C LEU A 62 22.36 16.56 -9.29
N PRO A 63 22.89 16.38 -8.07
CA PRO A 63 23.65 17.43 -7.40
C PRO A 63 24.97 17.69 -8.15
N GLU A 64 25.36 18.95 -8.23
CA GLU A 64 26.67 19.35 -8.75
C GLU A 64 27.76 18.99 -7.74
N ILE A 65 28.44 17.87 -7.96
CA ILE A 65 29.48 17.34 -7.08
C ILE A 65 30.73 17.10 -7.93
N ASP A 66 31.86 17.63 -7.47
CA ASP A 66 33.19 17.48 -8.07
C ASP A 66 34.18 16.70 -7.16
N GLU A 67 33.84 16.57 -5.88
CA GLU A 67 34.67 15.85 -4.88
C GLU A 67 34.37 14.34 -4.96
N PRO A 68 35.40 13.50 -5.24
CA PRO A 68 35.18 12.07 -5.49
C PRO A 68 34.60 11.31 -4.30
N GLY A 69 34.87 11.73 -3.07
CA GLY A 69 34.27 11.13 -1.87
C GLY A 69 32.77 11.43 -1.74
N GLU A 70 32.33 12.62 -2.12
CA GLU A 70 30.88 12.94 -2.13
C GLU A 70 30.19 12.23 -3.28
N ILE A 71 30.82 12.08 -4.46
CA ILE A 71 30.32 11.24 -5.55
C ILE A 71 30.16 9.79 -5.08
N ALA A 72 31.19 9.24 -4.38
CA ALA A 72 31.11 7.90 -3.81
C ALA A 72 29.96 7.78 -2.80
N ARG A 73 29.82 8.76 -1.92
CA ARG A 73 28.71 8.82 -0.94
C ARG A 73 27.35 8.77 -1.63
N TYR A 74 27.20 9.54 -2.69
CA TYR A 74 25.96 9.56 -3.47
C TYR A 74 25.70 8.23 -4.16
N LEU A 75 26.63 7.75 -4.98
CA LEU A 75 26.44 6.54 -5.80
C LEU A 75 26.24 5.28 -4.96
N PHE A 76 26.98 5.14 -3.86
CA PHE A 76 26.89 3.95 -3.01
C PHE A 76 25.88 4.12 -1.86
N GLY A 77 25.65 5.32 -1.35
CA GLY A 77 24.77 5.56 -0.21
C GLY A 77 23.32 5.83 -0.58
N GLU A 78 23.09 6.60 -1.65
CA GLU A 78 21.77 6.99 -2.11
C GLU A 78 21.35 6.21 -3.37
N GLY A 79 22.23 6.03 -4.33
CA GLY A 79 21.96 5.47 -5.65
C GLY A 79 21.19 6.41 -6.57
N LEU A 80 21.24 6.18 -7.87
CA LEU A 80 20.34 6.83 -8.81
C LEU A 80 18.91 6.25 -8.67
N PRO A 81 17.85 6.98 -9.07
CA PRO A 81 16.52 6.40 -9.12
C PRO A 81 16.51 5.08 -9.89
N GLY A 82 15.93 4.03 -9.32
CA GLY A 82 15.92 2.70 -9.90
C GLY A 82 17.19 1.87 -9.70
N GLU A 83 18.20 2.42 -9.01
CA GLU A 83 19.44 1.72 -8.67
C GLU A 83 19.56 1.47 -7.16
N PHE A 84 20.16 0.33 -6.80
CA PHE A 84 20.43 -0.01 -5.39
C PHE A 84 21.25 1.09 -4.71
N PRO A 85 20.95 1.50 -3.48
CA PRO A 85 19.97 0.97 -2.54
C PRO A 85 18.55 1.59 -2.64
N PHE A 86 18.16 2.14 -3.77
CA PHE A 86 16.84 2.67 -4.12
C PHE A 86 16.33 3.83 -3.26
N LEU A 87 17.20 4.53 -2.53
CA LEU A 87 16.80 5.68 -1.70
C LEU A 87 15.98 6.69 -2.52
N ASN A 88 16.45 7.00 -3.72
CA ASN A 88 15.90 8.02 -4.62
C ASN A 88 14.70 7.56 -5.46
N GLY A 89 14.25 6.32 -5.32
CA GLY A 89 13.06 5.80 -5.98
C GLY A 89 13.21 4.37 -6.49
N THR A 90 12.08 3.69 -6.59
CA THR A 90 12.01 2.27 -7.02
C THR A 90 12.33 2.11 -8.50
N TYR A 91 12.00 3.10 -9.33
CA TYR A 91 12.18 3.08 -10.79
C TYR A 91 12.84 4.37 -11.27
N ARG A 92 13.49 4.29 -12.44
CA ARG A 92 14.27 5.39 -13.00
C ARG A 92 13.42 6.59 -13.44
N GLU A 93 12.24 6.36 -13.99
CA GLU A 93 11.39 7.39 -14.59
C GLU A 93 9.92 7.23 -14.16
N MET A 94 9.61 7.45 -12.87
CA MET A 94 8.29 7.11 -12.34
C MET A 94 7.17 7.97 -12.88
N TYR A 95 7.22 9.27 -12.91
CA TYR A 95 6.10 10.14 -13.28
C TYR A 95 6.38 10.92 -14.55
N LEU A 96 7.57 10.76 -15.15
CA LEU A 96 8.00 11.53 -16.28
C LEU A 96 7.17 11.22 -17.52
N GLU A 97 6.75 12.25 -18.22
CA GLU A 97 6.16 12.07 -19.56
C GLU A 97 7.16 11.42 -20.53
N PRO A 98 6.68 10.56 -21.44
CA PRO A 98 7.53 10.06 -22.53
C PRO A 98 8.18 11.22 -23.28
N VAL A 99 9.45 11.09 -23.65
CA VAL A 99 10.12 12.07 -24.49
C VAL A 99 9.38 12.10 -25.82
N ARG A 100 8.61 13.16 -26.08
CA ARG A 100 8.14 13.45 -27.43
C ARG A 100 9.32 14.10 -28.15
N GLU A 101 9.76 13.52 -29.25
CA GLU A 101 10.62 14.23 -30.20
C GLU A 101 9.81 15.44 -30.64
N ILE A 102 10.15 16.62 -30.15
CA ILE A 102 9.61 17.88 -30.64
C ILE A 102 10.34 18.08 -31.96
N GLU A 103 9.69 17.75 -33.10
CA GLU A 103 10.10 18.26 -34.38
C GLU A 103 10.08 19.80 -34.27
N THR A 104 11.26 20.37 -34.27
CA THR A 104 11.48 21.81 -34.26
C THR A 104 10.83 22.41 -35.50
N GLY A 105 9.63 22.94 -35.35
CA GLY A 105 9.02 23.74 -36.38
C GLY A 105 7.56 23.47 -36.74
N SER A 106 6.63 23.62 -35.81
CA SER A 106 5.30 24.18 -36.13
C SER A 106 4.42 24.31 -34.86
N TYR A 107 4.32 25.50 -34.37
CA TYR A 107 3.17 25.90 -33.55
C TYR A 107 1.92 25.82 -34.46
N GLY A 108 1.01 24.90 -34.15
CA GLY A 108 -0.35 24.99 -34.72
C GLY A 108 -0.91 23.79 -35.49
N LYS A 109 -0.55 22.55 -35.23
CA LYS A 109 -1.37 21.41 -35.69
C LYS A 109 -1.74 20.48 -34.52
N ARG A 110 -3.04 20.41 -34.20
CA ARG A 110 -3.62 19.39 -33.34
C ARG A 110 -3.24 18.03 -33.93
N ALA A 111 -2.48 17.26 -33.14
CA ALA A 111 -2.21 15.86 -33.47
C ALA A 111 -3.52 15.07 -33.42
N SER A 112 -3.94 14.51 -34.54
CA SER A 112 -5.01 13.54 -34.62
C SER A 112 -4.62 12.28 -33.85
N SER A 113 -5.53 11.78 -33.05
CA SER A 113 -5.40 10.57 -32.26
C SER A 113 -5.36 9.32 -33.15
N SER A 114 -4.20 8.98 -33.68
CA SER A 114 -3.91 7.66 -34.20
C SER A 114 -2.69 7.14 -33.46
N GLY A 115 -2.93 6.45 -32.32
CA GLY A 115 -1.88 5.78 -31.59
C GLY A 115 -1.22 4.66 -32.41
N PRO A 116 0.07 4.43 -32.25
CA PRO A 116 0.75 3.31 -32.91
C PRO A 116 0.15 1.98 -32.42
N LYS A 117 -0.14 1.08 -33.35
CA LYS A 117 -0.49 -0.31 -33.06
C LYS A 117 0.69 -0.96 -32.35
N GLU A 118 0.51 -1.25 -31.07
CA GLU A 118 1.49 -1.98 -30.25
C GLU A 118 1.72 -3.37 -30.83
N LYS A 119 2.98 -3.67 -31.15
CA LYS A 119 3.45 -5.04 -31.27
C LYS A 119 3.79 -5.53 -29.87
N GLU A 120 3.09 -6.56 -29.40
CA GLU A 120 3.41 -7.30 -28.18
C GLU A 120 4.80 -7.94 -28.31
N SER A 121 5.83 -7.29 -27.79
CA SER A 121 7.09 -7.90 -27.43
C SER A 121 7.57 -7.31 -26.10
N GLY A 122 7.80 -8.19 -25.15
CA GLY A 122 7.82 -7.92 -23.71
C GLY A 122 9.04 -7.20 -23.14
N ASP A 123 9.60 -6.15 -23.74
CA ASP A 123 10.71 -5.38 -23.15
C ASP A 123 10.79 -3.93 -23.65
N GLY A 124 9.64 -3.31 -23.96
CA GLY A 124 9.57 -1.88 -24.23
C GLY A 124 9.45 -1.04 -22.94
N PRO A 125 9.79 0.27 -22.97
CA PRO A 125 9.58 1.16 -21.85
C PRO A 125 8.09 1.16 -21.47
N ARG A 126 7.79 0.84 -20.22
CA ARG A 126 6.41 0.89 -19.69
C ARG A 126 5.89 2.31 -19.80
N PRO A 127 4.63 2.52 -20.23
CA PRO A 127 4.02 3.83 -20.13
C PRO A 127 4.05 4.30 -18.67
N PRO A 128 4.17 5.62 -18.41
CA PRO A 128 4.17 6.16 -17.06
C PRO A 128 2.95 5.63 -16.30
N GLU A 129 3.19 5.08 -15.11
CA GLU A 129 2.12 4.55 -14.27
C GLU A 129 1.24 5.71 -13.81
N GLU A 130 -0.07 5.61 -14.01
CA GLU A 130 -1.02 6.49 -13.35
C GLU A 130 -1.02 6.13 -11.86
N PRO A 131 -0.49 6.97 -10.95
CA PRO A 131 -0.35 6.62 -9.54
C PRO A 131 -1.68 6.68 -8.78
N THR A 132 -2.72 7.32 -9.36
CA THR A 132 -4.03 7.47 -8.73
C THR A 132 -4.71 6.12 -8.54
N ARG A 133 -5.06 5.81 -7.29
CA ARG A 133 -5.86 4.66 -6.91
C ARG A 133 -7.14 5.14 -6.25
N LEU A 134 -8.27 4.59 -6.68
CA LEU A 134 -9.58 5.01 -6.20
C LEU A 134 -10.09 4.03 -5.15
N PHE A 135 -10.23 4.51 -3.93
CA PHE A 135 -10.74 3.75 -2.80
C PHE A 135 -12.23 4.04 -2.61
N SER A 136 -13.04 3.01 -2.53
CA SER A 136 -14.46 3.13 -2.26
C SER A 136 -15.06 1.84 -1.70
N GLY A 137 -16.10 2.00 -0.92
CA GLY A 137 -16.97 0.95 -0.46
C GLY A 137 -18.18 1.57 0.21
N LEU A 138 -19.38 1.23 -0.24
CA LEU A 138 -20.62 1.71 0.36
C LEU A 138 -21.75 0.73 0.06
N MET A 139 -22.66 0.60 0.99
CA MET A 139 -23.91 -0.13 0.86
C MET A 139 -23.72 -1.55 0.30
N LEU A 140 -24.35 -1.86 -0.82
CA LEU A 140 -24.28 -3.18 -1.47
C LEU A 140 -23.27 -3.16 -2.62
N ALA A 141 -22.99 -4.34 -3.14
CA ALA A 141 -22.00 -4.55 -4.20
C ALA A 141 -22.30 -3.71 -5.46
N GLU A 142 -23.56 -3.61 -5.88
CA GLU A 142 -23.98 -2.80 -7.02
C GLU A 142 -23.79 -1.28 -6.81
N ASP A 143 -24.01 -0.79 -5.59
CA ASP A 143 -23.81 0.64 -5.28
C ASP A 143 -22.32 1.03 -5.36
N THR A 144 -21.46 0.16 -4.84
CA THR A 144 -20.01 0.34 -4.93
C THR A 144 -19.53 0.19 -6.38
N ASN A 145 -20.11 -0.74 -7.15
CA ASN A 145 -19.82 -0.90 -8.58
C ASN A 145 -20.17 0.36 -9.38
N GLU A 146 -21.36 0.94 -9.18
CA GLU A 146 -21.77 2.19 -9.82
C GLU A 146 -20.81 3.33 -9.50
N ARG A 147 -20.38 3.44 -8.23
CA ARG A 147 -19.37 4.44 -7.83
C ARG A 147 -18.02 4.18 -8.49
N PHE A 148 -17.57 2.95 -8.61
CA PHE A 148 -16.35 2.62 -9.34
C PHE A 148 -16.40 3.06 -10.79
N HIS A 149 -17.50 2.79 -11.50
CA HIS A 149 -17.69 3.26 -12.87
C HIS A 149 -17.69 4.79 -12.96
N TYR A 150 -18.38 5.48 -12.05
CA TYR A 150 -18.39 6.94 -11.99
C TYR A 150 -16.99 7.54 -11.82
N LEU A 151 -16.22 6.99 -10.87
CA LEU A 151 -14.89 7.51 -10.55
C LEU A 151 -13.85 7.23 -11.65
N THR A 152 -14.02 6.13 -12.42
CA THR A 152 -13.04 5.72 -13.44
C THR A 152 -13.40 6.11 -14.86
N GLN A 153 -14.56 6.76 -15.10
CA GLN A 153 -15.09 7.04 -16.44
C GLN A 153 -14.14 7.78 -17.38
N HIS A 154 -13.19 8.55 -16.83
CA HIS A 154 -12.20 9.32 -17.60
C HIS A 154 -10.77 8.79 -17.48
N GLN A 155 -10.57 7.64 -16.80
CA GLN A 155 -9.26 7.06 -16.60
C GLN A 155 -8.94 5.99 -17.65
N ARG A 156 -7.67 5.92 -18.06
CA ARG A 156 -7.17 4.88 -18.96
C ARG A 156 -6.95 3.55 -18.25
N THR A 157 -6.64 3.62 -16.94
CA THR A 157 -6.41 2.44 -16.10
C THR A 157 -7.40 2.44 -14.94
N HIS A 158 -7.99 1.29 -14.67
CA HIS A 158 -8.94 1.11 -13.58
C HIS A 158 -8.23 0.49 -12.37
N ARG A 159 -7.74 1.33 -11.47
CA ARG A 159 -7.09 0.91 -10.22
C ARG A 159 -8.06 1.09 -9.06
N LEU A 160 -8.82 0.05 -8.78
CA LEU A 160 -9.89 0.07 -7.78
C LEU A 160 -9.40 -0.47 -6.44
N SER A 161 -9.78 0.19 -5.36
CA SER A 161 -9.53 -0.26 -3.99
C SER A 161 -10.87 -0.37 -3.25
N THR A 162 -11.15 -1.53 -2.68
CA THR A 162 -12.44 -1.84 -2.06
C THR A 162 -12.33 -1.74 -0.54
N ALA A 163 -13.20 -0.92 0.07
CA ALA A 163 -13.48 -0.93 1.50
C ALA A 163 -14.67 -1.87 1.77
N PHE A 164 -14.55 -2.73 2.76
CA PHE A 164 -15.59 -3.66 3.19
C PHE A 164 -16.27 -3.16 4.46
N ASP A 165 -17.56 -3.51 4.64
CA ASP A 165 -18.29 -3.18 5.85
C ASP A 165 -17.84 -4.02 7.07
N GLY A 166 -18.21 -3.58 8.26
CA GLY A 166 -17.83 -4.26 9.49
C GLY A 166 -18.17 -5.76 9.53
N PRO A 167 -19.38 -6.19 9.18
CA PRO A 167 -19.70 -7.61 9.11
C PRO A 167 -18.75 -8.41 8.21
N THR A 168 -18.46 -7.90 7.01
CA THR A 168 -17.50 -8.53 6.08
C THR A 168 -16.09 -8.60 6.66
N LEU A 169 -15.59 -7.51 7.28
CA LEU A 169 -14.27 -7.47 7.91
C LEU A 169 -14.11 -8.49 9.04
N TYR A 170 -15.19 -8.77 9.77
CA TYR A 170 -15.21 -9.77 10.84
C TYR A 170 -15.62 -11.19 10.37
N GLY A 171 -15.79 -11.39 9.08
CA GLY A 171 -16.17 -12.69 8.54
C GLY A 171 -17.56 -13.16 8.96
N ILE A 172 -18.50 -12.25 9.16
CA ILE A 172 -19.86 -12.49 9.66
C ILE A 172 -20.85 -12.25 8.54
N ASP A 173 -21.78 -13.16 8.37
CA ASP A 173 -22.87 -13.05 7.38
C ASP A 173 -23.88 -11.96 7.75
N SER A 174 -24.48 -11.33 6.75
CA SER A 174 -25.50 -10.28 6.91
C SER A 174 -26.78 -10.76 7.61
N ASP A 175 -27.06 -12.06 7.67
CA ASP A 175 -28.22 -12.64 8.37
C ASP A 175 -27.92 -13.05 9.82
N ALA A 176 -26.73 -12.76 10.34
CA ALA A 176 -26.36 -13.05 11.71
C ALA A 176 -27.05 -12.09 12.70
N ASP A 177 -27.28 -12.59 13.94
CA ASP A 177 -27.94 -11.82 14.99
C ASP A 177 -27.18 -10.52 15.30
N GLY A 178 -27.89 -9.40 15.37
CA GLY A 178 -27.34 -8.08 15.72
C GLY A 178 -26.53 -7.38 14.59
N VAL A 179 -26.53 -7.92 13.39
CA VAL A 179 -25.77 -7.40 12.23
C VAL A 179 -26.60 -6.46 11.35
N PHE A 180 -27.91 -6.62 11.28
CA PHE A 180 -28.78 -5.95 10.31
C PHE A 180 -28.51 -4.46 10.12
N GLY A 181 -28.42 -3.67 11.19
CA GLY A 181 -28.16 -2.22 11.11
C GLY A 181 -26.72 -1.81 10.74
N LYS A 182 -25.82 -2.80 10.51
CA LYS A 182 -24.41 -2.59 10.18
C LYS A 182 -24.09 -2.97 8.73
N ILE A 183 -25.05 -3.60 8.02
CA ILE A 183 -24.87 -4.05 6.63
C ILE A 183 -24.63 -2.85 5.73
N GLY A 184 -23.50 -2.84 5.04
CA GLY A 184 -23.13 -1.79 4.10
C GLY A 184 -22.74 -0.46 4.76
N GLU A 185 -22.52 -0.42 6.08
CA GLU A 185 -22.07 0.77 6.79
C GLU A 185 -20.54 0.83 6.80
N GLY A 186 -19.98 1.94 6.36
CA GLY A 186 -18.52 2.18 6.30
C GLY A 186 -17.78 1.40 5.21
N GLY A 187 -18.48 0.63 4.39
CA GLY A 187 -17.92 -0.19 3.33
C GLY A 187 -18.97 -1.00 2.60
N VAL A 188 -18.56 -1.86 1.67
CA VAL A 188 -19.45 -2.74 0.90
C VAL A 188 -19.69 -4.06 1.62
N ALA A 189 -20.95 -4.50 1.67
CA ALA A 189 -21.33 -5.80 2.20
C ALA A 189 -21.05 -6.92 1.18
N ILE A 190 -20.29 -7.94 1.57
CA ILE A 190 -19.97 -9.12 0.78
C ILE A 190 -20.22 -10.37 1.60
N ASP A 191 -21.24 -11.13 1.27
CA ASP A 191 -21.54 -12.41 1.89
C ASP A 191 -21.11 -13.60 1.03
N THR A 192 -21.16 -13.46 -0.30
CA THR A 192 -21.04 -14.57 -1.24
C THR A 192 -20.27 -14.19 -2.50
N VAL A 193 -19.87 -15.20 -3.25
CA VAL A 193 -19.27 -15.01 -4.58
C VAL A 193 -20.20 -14.23 -5.54
N GLU A 194 -21.52 -14.26 -5.36
CA GLU A 194 -22.46 -13.51 -6.19
C GLU A 194 -22.36 -12.00 -5.95
N ASP A 195 -22.08 -11.58 -4.72
CA ASP A 195 -21.81 -10.18 -4.40
C ASP A 195 -20.50 -9.72 -5.03
N MET A 196 -19.47 -10.58 -4.99
CA MET A 196 -18.18 -10.29 -5.64
C MET A 196 -18.33 -10.16 -7.18
N VAL A 197 -19.21 -10.96 -7.81
CA VAL A 197 -19.54 -10.82 -9.24
C VAL A 197 -20.19 -9.47 -9.52
N ARG A 198 -21.14 -9.02 -8.67
CA ARG A 198 -21.81 -7.71 -8.82
C ARG A 198 -20.85 -6.54 -8.59
N LEU A 199 -19.96 -6.68 -7.60
CA LEU A 199 -18.99 -5.62 -7.24
C LEU A 199 -18.11 -5.21 -8.42
N TYR A 200 -17.69 -6.16 -9.24
CA TYR A 200 -16.82 -5.89 -10.39
C TYR A 200 -17.54 -6.04 -11.74
N ASP A 201 -18.87 -5.92 -11.76
CA ASP A 201 -19.61 -6.01 -13.01
C ASP A 201 -19.23 -4.89 -13.99
N GLY A 202 -19.18 -5.21 -15.27
CA GLY A 202 -18.75 -4.28 -16.33
C GLY A 202 -17.21 -4.13 -16.49
N PHE A 203 -16.39 -4.56 -15.51
CA PHE A 203 -14.93 -4.51 -15.63
C PHE A 203 -14.36 -5.82 -16.19
N ASP A 204 -13.35 -5.71 -17.08
CA ASP A 204 -12.55 -6.85 -17.53
C ASP A 204 -11.41 -7.10 -16.53
N LEU A 205 -11.61 -8.09 -15.65
CA LEU A 205 -10.63 -8.43 -14.61
C LEU A 205 -9.32 -9.03 -15.18
N GLY A 206 -9.34 -9.51 -16.40
CA GLY A 206 -8.15 -10.04 -17.10
C GLY A 206 -7.36 -8.98 -17.87
N SER A 207 -7.89 -7.76 -17.97
CA SER A 207 -7.25 -6.66 -18.67
C SER A 207 -5.93 -6.22 -18.03
N PRO A 208 -4.90 -5.88 -18.82
CA PRO A 208 -3.67 -5.26 -18.29
C PRO A 208 -3.93 -3.89 -17.64
N ASN A 209 -5.02 -3.23 -17.98
CA ASN A 209 -5.40 -1.92 -17.46
C ASN A 209 -6.30 -2.00 -16.22
N PHE A 210 -6.61 -3.20 -15.71
CA PHE A 210 -7.40 -3.41 -14.51
C PHE A 210 -6.54 -3.90 -13.33
N SER A 211 -6.80 -3.37 -12.14
CA SER A 211 -6.16 -3.82 -10.90
C SER A 211 -7.13 -3.67 -9.74
N ALA A 212 -7.46 -4.77 -9.05
CA ALA A 212 -8.27 -4.75 -7.83
C ALA A 212 -7.37 -4.75 -6.59
N SER A 213 -7.67 -3.87 -5.64
CA SER A 213 -7.09 -3.90 -4.30
C SER A 213 -8.20 -4.14 -3.27
N MET A 214 -7.96 -5.01 -2.31
CA MET A 214 -8.95 -5.39 -1.30
C MET A 214 -8.38 -5.11 0.09
N THR A 215 -8.99 -4.13 0.78
CA THR A 215 -8.55 -3.70 2.11
C THR A 215 -9.25 -4.55 3.17
N ILE A 216 -8.72 -5.73 3.40
CA ILE A 216 -9.25 -6.71 4.34
C ILE A 216 -8.13 -7.62 4.82
N SER A 217 -8.14 -7.99 6.10
CA SER A 217 -7.08 -8.81 6.69
C SER A 217 -7.59 -10.09 7.34
N GLY A 218 -8.49 -10.03 8.30
CA GLY A 218 -8.97 -11.22 9.02
C GLY A 218 -9.48 -12.34 8.10
N PRO A 219 -10.54 -12.13 7.31
CA PRO A 219 -11.05 -13.10 6.35
C PRO A 219 -10.42 -12.97 4.95
N ALA A 220 -9.27 -12.32 4.79
CA ALA A 220 -8.65 -12.07 3.50
C ALA A 220 -8.52 -13.30 2.60
N PRO A 221 -8.12 -14.49 3.09
CA PRO A 221 -8.07 -15.69 2.25
C PRO A 221 -9.43 -16.07 1.69
N ILE A 222 -10.52 -15.89 2.46
CA ILE A 222 -11.89 -16.23 2.02
C ILE A 222 -12.36 -15.25 0.93
N ILE A 223 -12.16 -13.97 1.15
CA ILE A 223 -12.51 -12.91 0.18
C ILE A 223 -11.69 -13.05 -1.11
N MET A 224 -10.40 -13.40 -0.99
CA MET A 224 -9.56 -13.70 -2.15
C MET A 224 -10.06 -14.90 -2.94
N ALA A 225 -10.50 -15.95 -2.25
CA ALA A 225 -11.11 -17.12 -2.88
C ALA A 225 -12.41 -16.75 -3.62
N MET A 226 -13.27 -15.91 -3.02
CA MET A 226 -14.49 -15.41 -3.68
C MET A 226 -14.17 -14.55 -4.91
N TYR A 227 -13.12 -13.70 -4.85
CA TYR A 227 -12.68 -12.90 -6.00
C TYR A 227 -12.23 -13.78 -7.16
N ILE A 228 -11.39 -14.79 -6.89
CA ILE A 228 -10.94 -15.74 -7.92
C ILE A 228 -12.13 -16.52 -8.48
N ALA A 229 -13.06 -16.98 -7.64
CA ALA A 229 -14.25 -17.69 -8.06
C ALA A 229 -15.16 -16.81 -8.96
N ALA A 230 -15.36 -15.55 -8.59
CA ALA A 230 -16.12 -14.57 -9.40
C ALA A 230 -15.44 -14.32 -10.76
N ALA A 231 -14.13 -14.16 -10.79
CA ALA A 231 -13.39 -14.00 -12.04
C ALA A 231 -13.49 -15.23 -12.94
N LYS A 232 -13.36 -16.44 -12.36
CA LYS A 232 -13.53 -17.71 -13.10
C LYS A 232 -14.94 -17.87 -13.67
N ARG A 233 -15.98 -17.48 -12.93
CA ARG A 233 -17.38 -17.54 -13.40
C ARG A 233 -17.63 -16.64 -14.61
N ARG A 234 -17.00 -15.47 -14.65
CA ARG A 234 -17.23 -14.49 -15.73
C ARG A 234 -16.33 -14.71 -16.96
N PHE A 235 -15.09 -15.09 -16.75
CA PHE A 235 -14.05 -15.11 -17.81
C PHE A 235 -13.43 -16.50 -18.03
N GLY A 236 -13.89 -17.51 -17.29
CA GLY A 236 -13.32 -18.87 -17.32
C GLY A 236 -11.98 -18.97 -16.58
N PRO A 237 -11.49 -20.22 -16.36
CA PRO A 237 -10.32 -20.47 -15.52
C PRO A 237 -9.01 -19.85 -16.05
N LYS A 238 -8.91 -19.59 -17.36
CA LYS A 238 -7.73 -18.98 -17.99
C LYS A 238 -7.50 -17.52 -17.59
N VAL A 239 -8.42 -16.90 -16.85
CA VAL A 239 -8.27 -15.53 -16.34
C VAL A 239 -7.32 -15.46 -15.14
N VAL A 240 -7.24 -16.53 -14.33
CA VAL A 240 -6.51 -16.54 -13.05
C VAL A 240 -5.06 -16.03 -13.17
N PRO A 241 -4.23 -16.49 -14.10
CA PRO A 241 -2.88 -15.98 -14.27
C PRO A 241 -2.80 -14.52 -14.76
N LYS A 242 -3.91 -13.96 -15.24
CA LYS A 242 -3.97 -12.59 -15.76
C LYS A 242 -4.39 -11.59 -14.68
N LEU A 243 -5.02 -12.06 -13.59
CA LEU A 243 -5.51 -11.20 -12.51
C LEU A 243 -4.38 -10.36 -11.93
N ARG A 244 -4.68 -9.07 -11.73
CA ARG A 244 -3.78 -8.07 -11.16
C ARG A 244 -4.41 -7.41 -9.96
N GLY A 245 -3.63 -7.19 -8.93
CA GLY A 245 -4.13 -6.51 -7.74
C GLY A 245 -3.38 -6.90 -6.49
N THR A 246 -4.00 -6.60 -5.38
CA THR A 246 -3.45 -6.82 -4.04
C THR A 246 -4.59 -7.16 -3.09
N VAL A 247 -4.34 -8.03 -2.14
CA VAL A 247 -5.15 -8.15 -0.92
C VAL A 247 -4.29 -7.73 0.26
N GLN A 248 -4.86 -7.03 1.24
CA GLN A 248 -4.07 -6.52 2.37
C GLN A 248 -3.52 -7.65 3.22
N ALA A 249 -4.38 -8.49 3.79
CA ALA A 249 -4.03 -9.73 4.49
C ALA A 249 -2.94 -9.58 5.59
N ASP A 250 -2.76 -8.39 6.15
CA ASP A 250 -1.72 -8.09 7.14
C ASP A 250 -2.19 -8.39 8.57
N ILE A 251 -1.86 -9.57 9.05
CA ILE A 251 -2.28 -10.04 10.39
C ILE A 251 -1.53 -9.32 11.51
N PHE A 252 -0.24 -9.01 11.34
CA PHE A 252 0.51 -8.32 12.38
C PHE A 252 -0.06 -6.92 12.67
N LYS A 253 -0.42 -6.14 11.62
CA LYS A 253 -1.02 -4.82 11.84
C LYS A 253 -2.38 -4.90 12.54
N GLU A 254 -3.14 -5.98 12.32
CA GLU A 254 -4.42 -6.17 13.01
C GLU A 254 -4.22 -6.29 14.52
N VAL A 255 -3.27 -7.10 14.94
CA VAL A 255 -2.98 -7.29 16.36
C VAL A 255 -2.31 -6.06 16.97
N GLN A 256 -1.47 -5.35 16.19
CA GLN A 256 -0.77 -4.15 16.65
C GLN A 256 -1.68 -2.92 16.76
N ALA A 257 -2.64 -2.74 15.85
CA ALA A 257 -3.37 -1.47 15.70
C ALA A 257 -4.90 -1.59 15.59
N GLN A 258 -5.44 -2.54 14.82
CA GLN A 258 -6.82 -2.45 14.32
C GLN A 258 -7.83 -3.41 14.95
N ASN A 259 -7.44 -4.61 15.37
CA ASN A 259 -8.29 -5.66 16.01
C ASN A 259 -9.31 -6.37 15.09
N GLU A 260 -9.16 -6.36 13.79
CA GLU A 260 -10.01 -7.12 12.87
C GLU A 260 -9.53 -8.56 12.68
N THR A 261 -9.06 -9.19 13.75
CA THR A 261 -8.58 -10.57 13.76
C THR A 261 -9.73 -11.51 14.14
N ILE A 262 -9.95 -12.55 13.33
CA ILE A 262 -11.07 -13.49 13.50
C ILE A 262 -10.63 -14.89 13.93
N PHE A 263 -9.42 -15.29 13.61
CA PHE A 263 -8.79 -16.55 14.03
C PHE A 263 -7.60 -16.28 14.95
N PRO A 264 -7.15 -17.25 15.76
CA PRO A 264 -5.88 -17.15 16.49
C PRO A 264 -4.73 -16.75 15.55
N ILE A 265 -3.73 -16.05 16.06
CA ILE A 265 -2.64 -15.48 15.26
C ILE A 265 -1.96 -16.54 14.41
N GLU A 266 -1.62 -17.69 15.01
CA GLU A 266 -0.96 -18.81 14.31
C GLU A 266 -1.81 -19.34 13.14
N ALA A 267 -3.12 -19.54 13.37
CA ALA A 267 -4.04 -19.99 12.33
C ALA A 267 -4.18 -18.96 11.22
N SER A 268 -4.28 -17.67 11.57
CA SER A 268 -4.34 -16.58 10.61
C SER A 268 -3.09 -16.51 9.73
N LEU A 269 -1.90 -16.65 10.34
CA LEU A 269 -0.63 -16.67 9.61
C LEU A 269 -0.49 -17.91 8.72
N ARG A 270 -1.02 -19.07 9.15
CA ARG A 270 -1.07 -20.28 8.33
C ARG A 270 -1.96 -20.08 7.10
N PHE A 271 -3.20 -19.60 7.28
CA PHE A 271 -4.12 -19.37 6.17
C PHE A 271 -3.59 -18.32 5.18
N LEU A 272 -2.95 -17.27 5.71
CA LEU A 272 -2.22 -16.30 4.89
C LEU A 272 -1.13 -16.99 4.06
N THR A 273 -0.29 -17.81 4.69
CA THR A 273 0.83 -18.48 4.01
C THR A 273 0.33 -19.44 2.93
N ASP A 274 -0.75 -20.17 3.19
CA ASP A 274 -1.39 -21.07 2.21
C ASP A 274 -1.90 -20.28 0.98
N MET A 275 -2.51 -19.11 1.21
CA MET A 275 -2.92 -18.19 0.14
C MET A 275 -1.71 -17.63 -0.63
N VAL A 276 -0.66 -17.23 0.06
CA VAL A 276 0.57 -16.70 -0.57
C VAL A 276 1.23 -17.76 -1.44
N GLU A 277 1.33 -19.00 -0.96
CA GLU A 277 1.88 -20.11 -1.73
C GLU A 277 1.08 -20.34 -3.03
N PHE A 278 -0.26 -20.40 -2.95
CA PHE A 278 -1.12 -20.56 -4.11
C PHE A 278 -0.97 -19.39 -5.09
N THR A 279 -1.12 -18.17 -4.62
CA THR A 279 -1.08 -16.98 -5.48
C THR A 279 0.30 -16.76 -6.11
N THR A 280 1.38 -17.16 -5.41
CA THR A 280 2.73 -17.10 -5.95
C THR A 280 2.91 -18.03 -7.14
N ARG A 281 2.28 -19.20 -7.14
CA ARG A 281 2.35 -20.19 -8.23
C ARG A 281 1.41 -19.86 -9.38
N GLU A 282 0.15 -19.54 -9.06
CA GLU A 282 -0.95 -19.47 -10.04
C GLU A 282 -1.23 -18.06 -10.57
N MET A 283 -0.81 -17.01 -9.84
CA MET A 283 -1.17 -15.63 -10.11
C MET A 283 0.07 -14.71 -10.20
N PRO A 284 0.88 -14.80 -11.26
CA PRO A 284 2.17 -14.14 -11.37
C PRO A 284 2.12 -12.60 -11.32
N ARG A 285 0.95 -12.00 -11.44
CA ARG A 285 0.73 -10.55 -11.44
C ARG A 285 0.02 -10.04 -10.20
N TRP A 286 -0.23 -10.91 -9.21
CA TRP A 286 -0.91 -10.60 -7.96
C TRP A 286 0.08 -10.32 -6.83
N TYR A 287 -0.23 -9.34 -6.01
CA TYR A 287 0.48 -9.05 -4.77
C TYR A 287 -0.32 -9.68 -3.61
N PRO A 288 0.17 -10.78 -3.02
CA PRO A 288 -0.64 -11.55 -2.07
C PRO A 288 -0.77 -10.91 -0.69
N ILE A 289 0.03 -9.88 -0.42
CA ILE A 289 -0.02 -9.12 0.82
C ILE A 289 0.34 -7.64 0.56
N SER A 290 -0.30 -6.75 1.30
CA SER A 290 0.09 -5.35 1.44
C SER A 290 0.38 -5.06 2.90
N ILE A 291 1.67 -5.00 3.23
CA ILE A 291 2.15 -4.80 4.60
C ILE A 291 1.89 -3.35 4.99
N SER A 292 1.08 -3.14 6.03
CA SER A 292 0.37 -1.88 6.20
C SER A 292 0.77 -1.12 7.44
N GLY A 293 1.53 -0.05 7.25
CA GLY A 293 1.82 0.95 8.27
C GLY A 293 0.75 2.05 8.37
N TYR A 294 -0.09 2.24 7.34
CA TYR A 294 -1.14 3.25 7.36
C TYR A 294 -2.00 3.15 8.64
N HIS A 295 -2.51 1.97 8.95
CA HIS A 295 -3.36 1.75 10.12
C HIS A 295 -2.61 1.93 11.45
N ILE A 296 -1.30 1.64 11.46
CA ILE A 296 -0.41 1.90 12.61
C ILE A 296 -0.29 3.41 12.84
N GLY A 297 -0.10 4.19 11.76
CA GLY A 297 -0.11 5.65 11.78
C GLY A 297 -1.43 6.22 12.27
N GLU A 298 -2.57 5.76 11.71
CA GLU A 298 -3.91 6.19 12.08
C GLU A 298 -4.26 5.84 13.55
N ALA A 299 -3.72 4.74 14.09
CA ALA A 299 -3.85 4.39 15.50
C ALA A 299 -3.02 5.28 16.45
N GLY A 300 -2.20 6.19 15.91
CA GLY A 300 -1.49 7.22 16.66
C GLY A 300 0.01 7.00 16.86
N SER A 301 0.65 6.08 16.14
CA SER A 301 2.11 5.92 16.19
C SER A 301 2.85 7.17 15.72
N THR A 302 4.12 7.30 16.08
CA THR A 302 5.01 8.25 15.41
C THR A 302 5.31 7.79 13.98
N PRO A 303 5.75 8.71 13.08
CA PRO A 303 6.16 8.31 11.73
C PRO A 303 7.27 7.25 11.72
N VAL A 304 8.25 7.35 12.64
CA VAL A 304 9.33 6.38 12.79
C VAL A 304 8.79 5.00 13.20
N GLN A 305 7.92 4.95 14.21
CA GLN A 305 7.29 3.70 14.66
C GLN A 305 6.47 3.05 13.54
N GLN A 306 5.73 3.85 12.78
CA GLN A 306 4.99 3.36 11.61
C GLN A 306 5.92 2.62 10.64
N ALA A 307 7.02 3.27 10.22
CA ALA A 307 7.97 2.67 9.29
C ALA A 307 8.68 1.46 9.89
N ALA A 308 9.12 1.55 11.15
CA ALA A 308 9.83 0.46 11.82
C ALA A 308 8.94 -0.79 11.96
N TYR A 309 7.71 -0.63 12.42
CA TYR A 309 6.80 -1.78 12.59
C TYR A 309 6.36 -2.36 11.24
N THR A 310 6.15 -1.53 10.23
CA THR A 310 5.83 -1.99 8.87
C THR A 310 6.97 -2.80 8.27
N LEU A 311 8.20 -2.31 8.37
CA LEU A 311 9.38 -3.01 7.84
C LEU A 311 9.68 -4.29 8.61
N SER A 312 9.60 -4.26 9.95
CA SER A 312 9.81 -5.46 10.78
C SER A 312 8.75 -6.54 10.48
N ASN A 313 7.48 -6.15 10.32
CA ASN A 313 6.42 -7.05 9.87
C ASN A 313 6.74 -7.63 8.49
N GLY A 314 7.23 -6.81 7.57
CA GLY A 314 7.65 -7.24 6.23
C GLY A 314 8.76 -8.29 6.26
N PHE A 315 9.78 -8.09 7.07
CA PHE A 315 10.87 -9.06 7.24
C PHE A 315 10.38 -10.34 7.93
N ALA A 316 9.48 -10.24 8.91
CA ALA A 316 8.88 -11.41 9.55
C ALA A 316 8.03 -12.24 8.56
N TYR A 317 7.23 -11.60 7.71
CA TYR A 317 6.51 -12.31 6.63
C TYR A 317 7.48 -12.96 5.63
N ALA A 318 8.54 -12.26 5.22
CA ALA A 318 9.54 -12.83 4.32
C ALA A 318 10.22 -14.06 4.94
N GLU A 319 10.56 -14.03 6.23
CA GLU A 319 11.10 -15.16 6.96
C GLU A 319 10.12 -16.34 7.01
N MET A 320 8.86 -16.06 7.29
CA MET A 320 7.80 -17.09 7.36
C MET A 320 7.56 -17.76 6.00
N PHE A 321 7.51 -16.99 4.91
CA PHE A 321 7.31 -17.55 3.56
C PHE A 321 8.53 -18.35 3.10
N ALA A 322 9.75 -17.89 3.42
CA ALA A 322 10.97 -18.65 3.15
C ALA A 322 11.02 -19.96 3.96
N ALA A 323 10.61 -19.94 5.23
CA ALA A 323 10.53 -21.14 6.07
C ALA A 323 9.49 -22.16 5.54
N ARG A 324 8.42 -21.69 4.86
CA ARG A 324 7.46 -22.55 4.15
C ARG A 324 8.06 -23.20 2.90
N GLY A 325 9.28 -22.83 2.49
CA GLY A 325 9.96 -23.33 1.30
C GLY A 325 9.57 -22.57 0.02
N ILE A 326 8.95 -21.39 0.10
CA ILE A 326 8.69 -20.54 -1.05
C ILE A 326 9.99 -19.78 -1.36
N PRO A 327 10.56 -19.88 -2.57
CA PRO A 327 11.78 -19.17 -2.92
C PRO A 327 11.61 -17.64 -2.82
N VAL A 328 12.60 -16.96 -2.22
CA VAL A 328 12.55 -15.50 -1.99
C VAL A 328 12.30 -14.73 -3.28
N ASP A 329 12.92 -15.11 -4.38
CA ASP A 329 12.74 -14.47 -5.69
C ASP A 329 11.35 -14.70 -6.33
N GLN A 330 10.55 -15.61 -5.79
CA GLN A 330 9.18 -15.81 -6.22
C GLN A 330 8.18 -14.93 -5.47
N PHE A 331 8.30 -14.77 -4.16
CA PHE A 331 7.40 -13.92 -3.38
C PHE A 331 7.92 -12.49 -3.20
N GLY A 332 9.22 -12.29 -3.00
CA GLY A 332 9.82 -10.97 -2.73
C GLY A 332 9.41 -9.88 -3.72
N PRO A 333 9.44 -10.11 -5.04
CA PRO A 333 8.96 -9.14 -6.02
C PRO A 333 7.47 -8.78 -5.91
N ARG A 334 6.71 -9.50 -5.10
CA ARG A 334 5.25 -9.36 -4.94
C ARG A 334 4.82 -8.90 -3.57
N LEU A 335 5.76 -8.55 -2.71
CA LEU A 335 5.45 -7.84 -1.48
C LEU A 335 5.19 -6.37 -1.81
N SER A 336 4.14 -5.82 -1.24
CA SER A 336 3.82 -4.39 -1.34
C SER A 336 3.64 -3.81 0.05
N PHE A 337 3.82 -2.50 0.15
CA PHE A 337 3.78 -1.76 1.40
C PHE A 337 2.79 -0.62 1.31
N PHE A 338 2.21 -0.29 2.43
CA PHE A 338 1.23 0.77 2.54
C PHE A 338 1.56 1.66 3.74
N LEU A 339 1.92 2.91 3.49
CA LEU A 339 2.22 3.90 4.52
C LEU A 339 1.27 5.09 4.43
N ASP A 340 1.01 5.76 5.55
CA ASP A 340 0.42 7.08 5.52
C ASP A 340 1.49 8.14 5.20
N CYS A 341 1.03 9.33 4.87
CA CYS A 341 1.85 10.52 4.74
C CYS A 341 1.13 11.67 5.42
N GLY A 342 1.60 12.05 6.59
CA GLY A 342 1.09 13.17 7.38
C GLY A 342 1.94 14.43 7.26
N LEU A 343 1.75 15.35 8.19
CA LEU A 343 2.39 16.68 8.18
C LEU A 343 3.65 16.79 9.06
N ASP A 344 4.06 15.71 9.75
CA ASP A 344 5.29 15.71 10.54
C ASP A 344 6.53 15.73 9.62
N ALA A 345 7.60 16.34 10.11
CA ALA A 345 8.81 16.58 9.29
C ALA A 345 9.47 15.30 8.78
N GLU A 346 9.36 14.21 9.51
CA GLU A 346 9.94 12.90 9.18
C GLU A 346 9.36 12.31 7.88
N TYR A 347 8.13 12.65 7.55
CA TYR A 347 7.48 12.13 6.34
C TYR A 347 8.21 12.50 5.04
N ILE A 348 9.03 13.57 5.04
CA ILE A 348 9.84 13.92 3.86
C ILE A 348 10.90 12.86 3.53
N ALA A 349 11.32 12.05 4.50
CA ALA A 349 12.38 11.06 4.34
C ALA A 349 11.91 9.62 4.57
N LEU A 350 10.72 9.42 5.17
CA LEU A 350 10.29 8.13 5.69
C LEU A 350 10.31 7.03 4.62
N ALA A 351 9.67 7.26 3.48
CA ALA A 351 9.61 6.28 2.40
C ALA A 351 10.96 6.06 1.71
N ARG A 352 11.81 7.09 1.64
CA ARG A 352 13.17 7.02 1.10
C ARG A 352 14.04 6.06 1.92
N VAL A 353 14.04 6.27 3.24
CA VAL A 353 14.79 5.44 4.19
C VAL A 353 14.23 4.02 4.24
N SER A 354 12.91 3.86 4.22
CA SER A 354 12.26 2.54 4.19
C SER A 354 12.69 1.72 2.97
N ARG A 355 12.76 2.33 1.78
CA ARG A 355 13.26 1.66 0.56
C ARG A 355 14.69 1.18 0.73
N ARG A 356 15.55 2.02 1.30
CA ARG A 356 16.96 1.70 1.51
C ARG A 356 17.15 0.55 2.50
N ILE A 357 16.51 0.60 3.66
CA ILE A 357 16.56 -0.47 4.66
C ILE A 357 16.04 -1.79 4.09
N TRP A 358 14.89 -1.75 3.40
CA TRP A 358 14.30 -2.93 2.76
C TRP A 358 15.25 -3.55 1.73
N ALA A 359 15.81 -2.74 0.83
CA ALA A 359 16.70 -3.23 -0.21
C ALA A 359 17.95 -3.91 0.34
N ILE A 360 18.59 -3.29 1.34
CA ILE A 360 19.78 -3.83 1.99
C ILE A 360 19.43 -5.13 2.75
N GLY A 361 18.34 -5.10 3.54
CA GLY A 361 17.89 -6.27 4.29
C GLY A 361 17.54 -7.46 3.39
N MET A 362 16.77 -7.24 2.33
CA MET A 362 16.42 -8.30 1.38
C MET A 362 17.63 -8.85 0.63
N ARG A 363 18.58 -8.01 0.24
CA ARG A 363 19.82 -8.46 -0.41
C ARG A 363 20.71 -9.26 0.54
N ASP A 364 21.01 -8.72 1.71
CA ASP A 364 22.11 -9.22 2.55
C ASP A 364 21.65 -10.23 3.62
N ALA A 365 20.37 -10.18 4.07
CA ALA A 365 19.84 -11.13 5.04
C ALA A 365 18.98 -12.24 4.41
N PHE A 366 18.38 -11.99 3.23
CA PHE A 366 17.50 -12.95 2.55
C PHE A 366 18.03 -13.45 1.21
N ASP A 367 19.19 -12.96 0.74
CA ASP A 367 19.79 -13.32 -0.55
C ASP A 367 18.83 -13.10 -1.74
N ALA A 368 18.05 -12.05 -1.69
CA ALA A 368 17.06 -11.73 -2.71
C ALA A 368 17.71 -11.10 -3.95
N GLY A 369 17.30 -11.54 -5.12
CA GLY A 369 17.65 -10.92 -6.40
C GLY A 369 17.12 -9.48 -6.53
N PRO A 370 17.56 -8.71 -7.54
CA PRO A 370 17.26 -7.28 -7.66
C PRO A 370 15.77 -6.94 -7.62
N ARG A 371 14.90 -7.82 -8.13
CA ARG A 371 13.45 -7.58 -8.10
C ARG A 371 12.83 -7.74 -6.72
N GLY A 372 13.38 -8.63 -5.87
CA GLY A 372 12.95 -8.83 -4.48
C GLY A 372 13.39 -7.71 -3.54
N GLN A 373 14.39 -6.92 -3.95
CA GLN A 373 14.90 -5.76 -3.20
C GLN A 373 14.03 -4.50 -3.35
N LEU A 374 13.07 -4.50 -4.28
CA LEU A 374 12.22 -3.34 -4.55
C LEU A 374 11.13 -3.15 -3.49
N PHE A 375 11.14 -2.01 -2.83
CA PHE A 375 10.07 -1.60 -1.91
C PHE A 375 8.95 -0.91 -2.71
N LYS A 376 7.87 -1.63 -2.97
CA LYS A 376 6.74 -1.10 -3.73
C LYS A 376 5.72 -0.50 -2.78
N LEU A 377 5.60 0.81 -2.83
CA LEU A 377 4.87 1.61 -1.86
C LEU A 377 3.56 2.15 -2.44
N HIS A 378 2.47 1.89 -1.76
CA HIS A 378 1.25 2.69 -1.80
C HIS A 378 1.28 3.69 -0.65
N THR A 379 0.92 4.95 -0.92
CA THR A 379 0.80 5.99 0.11
C THR A 379 -0.63 6.51 0.15
N GLN A 380 -1.13 6.76 1.33
CA GLN A 380 -2.38 7.49 1.54
C GLN A 380 -2.09 8.71 2.41
N THR A 381 -2.72 9.84 2.14
CA THR A 381 -2.66 11.00 3.03
C THR A 381 -3.24 10.64 4.39
N SER A 382 -2.73 11.24 5.47
CA SER A 382 -3.13 10.86 6.83
C SER A 382 -4.55 11.30 7.16
N GLY A 383 -5.39 10.38 7.61
CA GLY A 383 -6.71 10.68 8.15
C GLY A 383 -6.62 11.42 9.48
N ARG A 384 -5.55 11.16 10.24
CA ARG A 384 -5.30 11.78 11.54
C ARG A 384 -5.02 13.29 11.44
N SER A 385 -4.59 13.79 10.30
CA SER A 385 -4.40 15.23 10.06
C SER A 385 -5.70 15.97 9.77
N LEU A 386 -6.77 15.24 9.42
CA LEU A 386 -8.05 15.82 9.05
C LEU A 386 -8.84 16.22 10.30
N ILE A 387 -9.29 17.45 10.32
CA ILE A 387 -9.96 18.07 11.47
C ILE A 387 -11.38 18.47 11.09
N ALA A 388 -12.32 18.18 11.99
CA ALA A 388 -13.73 18.55 11.81
C ALA A 388 -13.96 20.07 11.87
N ALA A 389 -13.27 20.76 12.79
CA ALA A 389 -13.32 22.21 12.88
C ALA A 389 -12.68 22.86 11.64
N GLU A 390 -13.37 23.85 11.05
CA GLU A 390 -12.90 24.51 9.81
C GLU A 390 -12.43 23.52 8.74
N PHE A 391 -13.22 22.50 8.50
CA PHE A 391 -12.85 21.29 7.73
C PHE A 391 -12.36 21.59 6.31
N LYS A 392 -12.70 22.74 5.71
CA LYS A 392 -12.20 23.15 4.39
C LYS A 392 -10.67 23.29 4.35
N ASN A 393 -10.04 23.57 5.50
CA ASN A 393 -8.59 23.57 5.63
C ASN A 393 -7.96 22.19 5.35
N ASN A 394 -8.76 21.12 5.44
CA ASN A 394 -8.31 19.76 5.12
C ASN A 394 -7.87 19.63 3.67
N LEU A 395 -8.43 20.40 2.71
CA LEU A 395 -7.95 20.42 1.33
C LEU A 395 -6.48 20.84 1.24
N THR A 396 -6.07 21.84 2.03
CA THR A 396 -4.69 22.32 2.07
C THR A 396 -3.78 21.28 2.75
N ARG A 397 -4.24 20.63 3.82
CA ARG A 397 -3.49 19.57 4.50
C ARG A 397 -3.24 18.40 3.55
N THR A 398 -4.28 17.89 2.92
CA THR A 398 -4.19 16.81 1.93
C THR A 398 -3.27 17.18 0.77
N ALA A 399 -3.33 18.41 0.25
CA ALA A 399 -2.43 18.85 -0.83
C ALA A 399 -0.95 18.86 -0.40
N ALA A 400 -0.64 19.30 0.83
CA ALA A 400 0.72 19.25 1.36
C ALA A 400 1.23 17.81 1.54
N GLU A 401 0.41 16.91 2.03
CA GLU A 401 0.72 15.50 2.20
C GLU A 401 0.91 14.79 0.86
N LEU A 402 0.08 15.10 -0.14
CA LEU A 402 0.25 14.60 -1.52
C LEU A 402 1.60 15.04 -2.11
N MET A 403 1.98 16.32 -1.90
CA MET A 403 3.27 16.81 -2.36
C MET A 403 4.42 15.99 -1.75
N LEU A 404 4.40 15.73 -0.44
CA LEU A 404 5.39 14.90 0.24
C LEU A 404 5.40 13.45 -0.29
N ALA A 405 4.24 12.86 -0.51
CA ALA A 405 4.12 11.50 -1.04
C ALA A 405 4.76 11.37 -2.44
N TYR A 406 4.49 12.30 -3.34
CA TYR A 406 5.08 12.30 -4.69
C TYR A 406 6.57 12.64 -4.68
N MET A 407 7.02 13.57 -3.84
CA MET A 407 8.46 13.83 -3.64
C MET A 407 9.22 12.60 -3.12
N ASN A 408 8.55 11.75 -2.36
CA ASN A 408 9.06 10.46 -1.89
C ASN A 408 8.96 9.33 -2.93
N ALA A 409 8.57 9.60 -4.16
CA ALA A 409 8.49 8.63 -5.23
C ALA A 409 7.59 7.42 -4.87
N THR A 410 6.36 7.67 -4.41
CA THR A 410 5.36 6.62 -4.16
C THR A 410 4.91 5.94 -5.46
N ASN A 411 4.67 4.62 -5.44
CA ASN A 411 4.23 3.90 -6.64
C ASN A 411 2.73 4.09 -6.93
N SER A 412 1.94 4.37 -5.91
CA SER A 412 0.54 4.77 -6.04
C SER A 412 0.13 5.60 -4.84
N CYS A 413 -0.86 6.47 -5.02
CA CYS A 413 -1.33 7.35 -3.97
C CYS A 413 -2.86 7.36 -3.90
N HIS A 414 -3.39 7.50 -2.67
CA HIS A 414 -4.77 7.87 -2.39
C HIS A 414 -4.79 9.15 -1.56
N SER A 415 -5.74 10.03 -1.84
CA SER A 415 -5.98 11.27 -1.10
C SER A 415 -7.28 11.17 -0.33
N ASN A 416 -7.23 11.40 0.97
CA ASN A 416 -8.41 11.47 1.82
C ASN A 416 -9.24 12.71 1.47
N SER A 417 -10.54 12.62 1.60
CA SER A 417 -11.42 13.76 1.34
C SER A 417 -11.59 14.65 2.56
N ALA A 418 -11.92 15.92 2.34
CA ALA A 418 -12.00 16.89 3.42
C ALA A 418 -13.12 16.59 4.43
N ASP A 419 -14.17 15.87 4.02
CA ASP A 419 -15.32 15.47 4.85
C ASP A 419 -15.13 14.12 5.58
N GLU A 420 -13.97 13.48 5.44
CA GLU A 420 -13.63 12.21 6.11
C GLU A 420 -13.86 12.21 7.64
N PRO A 421 -13.60 13.32 8.39
CA PRO A 421 -13.86 13.34 9.84
C PRO A 421 -15.32 13.19 10.23
N PHE A 422 -16.25 13.30 9.29
CA PHE A 422 -17.68 13.30 9.57
C PHE A 422 -18.42 12.07 9.06
N THR A 423 -18.02 11.55 7.88
CA THR A 423 -18.78 10.52 7.18
C THR A 423 -17.92 9.81 6.15
N THR A 424 -18.44 8.70 5.62
CA THR A 424 -17.94 8.17 4.35
C THR A 424 -18.00 9.27 3.29
N PRO A 425 -16.91 9.52 2.55
CA PRO A 425 -16.79 10.65 1.66
C PRO A 425 -17.96 10.83 0.69
N SER A 426 -18.46 12.06 0.61
CA SER A 426 -19.48 12.41 -0.36
C SER A 426 -18.90 12.51 -1.76
N GLU A 427 -19.75 12.48 -2.77
CA GLU A 427 -19.34 12.49 -4.18
C GLU A 427 -18.56 13.76 -4.56
N GLU A 428 -18.98 14.90 -4.02
CA GLU A 428 -18.30 16.20 -4.22
C GLU A 428 -16.87 16.17 -3.65
N TRP A 429 -16.72 15.80 -2.39
CA TRP A 429 -15.43 15.89 -1.70
C TRP A 429 -14.44 14.82 -2.16
N ILE A 430 -14.89 13.60 -2.48
CA ILE A 430 -14.01 12.57 -3.05
C ILE A 430 -13.49 12.97 -4.43
N ARG A 431 -14.31 13.69 -5.21
CA ARG A 431 -13.88 14.23 -6.51
C ARG A 431 -12.79 15.28 -6.33
N LEU A 432 -12.95 16.22 -5.39
CA LEU A 432 -11.94 17.23 -5.08
C LEU A 432 -10.63 16.60 -4.59
N ALA A 433 -10.70 15.57 -3.75
CA ALA A 433 -9.54 14.82 -3.31
C ALA A 433 -8.78 14.18 -4.49
N ALA A 434 -9.49 13.55 -5.43
CA ALA A 434 -8.89 12.99 -6.65
C ALA A 434 -8.29 14.08 -7.55
N HIS A 435 -8.95 15.24 -7.67
CA HIS A 435 -8.45 16.39 -8.44
C HIS A 435 -7.16 16.96 -7.82
N GLY A 436 -6.97 16.91 -6.49
CA GLY A 436 -5.73 17.33 -5.85
C GLY A 436 -4.51 16.57 -6.40
N GLN A 437 -4.64 15.27 -6.64
CA GLN A 437 -3.58 14.46 -7.28
C GLN A 437 -3.35 14.90 -8.73
N ALA A 438 -4.42 15.08 -9.52
CA ALA A 438 -4.33 15.49 -10.92
C ALA A 438 -3.70 16.88 -11.06
N ILE A 439 -4.03 17.84 -10.18
CA ILE A 439 -3.41 19.17 -10.16
C ILE A 439 -1.89 19.04 -9.96
N LEU A 440 -1.44 18.24 -9.00
CA LEU A 440 -0.01 18.05 -8.75
C LEU A 440 0.71 17.33 -9.88
N LEU A 441 0.09 16.32 -10.47
CA LEU A 441 0.74 15.48 -11.49
C LEU A 441 0.64 16.10 -12.89
N GLU A 442 -0.49 16.70 -13.23
CA GLU A 442 -0.77 17.12 -14.60
C GLU A 442 -0.71 18.63 -14.81
N GLU A 443 -1.33 19.40 -13.91
CA GLU A 443 -1.42 20.85 -14.06
C GLU A 443 -0.14 21.55 -13.60
N SER A 444 0.42 21.19 -12.44
CA SER A 444 1.63 21.84 -11.92
C SER A 444 2.88 21.51 -12.74
N GLY A 445 2.92 20.34 -13.38
CA GLY A 445 4.08 19.88 -14.14
C GLY A 445 5.33 19.55 -13.32
N ILE A 446 5.30 19.70 -11.99
CA ILE A 446 6.47 19.52 -11.11
C ILE A 446 7.11 18.16 -11.31
N PHE A 447 6.30 17.09 -11.39
CA PHE A 447 6.79 15.71 -11.49
C PHE A 447 6.94 15.18 -12.92
N LYS A 448 6.47 15.94 -13.93
CA LYS A 448 6.50 15.51 -15.34
C LYS A 448 7.84 15.69 -16.03
N HIS A 449 8.61 16.66 -15.60
CA HIS A 449 9.79 17.12 -16.31
C HIS A 449 11.09 16.67 -15.69
N THR A 450 11.15 16.60 -14.37
CA THR A 450 12.37 16.21 -13.67
C THR A 450 12.05 15.35 -12.46
N MET A 451 12.92 14.42 -12.16
CA MET A 451 12.88 13.57 -10.97
C MET A 451 14.04 13.89 -10.03
N ASN A 452 13.95 13.37 -8.80
CA ASN A 452 15.04 13.39 -7.82
C ASN A 452 15.33 14.77 -7.23
N MET A 453 14.32 15.62 -7.13
CA MET A 453 14.44 17.01 -6.69
C MET A 453 14.97 17.19 -5.26
N LEU A 454 14.83 16.19 -4.38
CA LEU A 454 15.29 16.24 -2.99
C LEU A 454 16.73 15.74 -2.82
N SER A 455 17.30 15.12 -3.84
CA SER A 455 18.60 14.48 -3.79
C SER A 455 19.73 15.49 -3.59
N GLY A 456 20.73 15.09 -2.80
CA GLY A 456 21.90 15.91 -2.54
C GLY A 456 21.72 17.03 -1.52
N SER A 457 20.50 17.33 -1.08
CA SER A 457 20.22 18.35 -0.07
C SER A 457 20.85 18.00 1.28
N PRO A 458 21.63 18.91 1.91
CA PRO A 458 22.20 18.67 3.25
C PRO A 458 21.14 18.45 4.32
N GLY A 459 20.01 19.17 4.24
CA GLY A 459 18.86 19.00 5.14
C GLY A 459 18.24 17.61 5.02
N MET A 460 17.99 17.14 3.79
CA MET A 460 17.49 15.78 3.54
C MET A 460 18.43 14.72 4.12
N LYS A 461 19.73 14.84 3.88
CA LYS A 461 20.73 13.89 4.42
C LYS A 461 20.73 13.84 5.95
N ALA A 462 20.46 14.96 6.62
CA ALA A 462 20.36 15.00 8.08
C ALA A 462 19.10 14.25 8.57
N VAL A 463 17.93 14.52 7.96
CA VAL A 463 16.67 13.86 8.31
C VAL A 463 16.73 12.37 7.99
N GLU A 464 17.21 11.98 6.81
CA GLU A 464 17.37 10.57 6.40
C GLU A 464 18.21 9.77 7.40
N ARG A 465 19.34 10.33 7.85
CA ARG A 465 20.20 9.66 8.85
C ARG A 465 19.52 9.52 10.21
N ALA A 466 18.81 10.55 10.65
CA ALA A 466 18.09 10.52 11.92
C ALA A 466 16.94 9.49 11.88
N VAL A 467 16.18 9.46 10.81
CA VAL A 467 15.08 8.49 10.60
C VAL A 467 15.62 7.06 10.51
N GLU A 468 16.73 6.82 9.76
CA GLU A 468 17.34 5.50 9.68
C GLU A 468 17.81 5.00 11.05
N ALA A 469 18.52 5.83 11.79
CA ALA A 469 19.00 5.45 13.12
C ALA A 469 17.83 5.10 14.06
N ALA A 470 16.78 5.91 14.07
CA ALA A 470 15.60 5.68 14.90
C ALA A 470 14.83 4.41 14.51
N ILE A 471 14.71 4.09 13.21
CA ILE A 471 14.11 2.83 12.76
C ILE A 471 14.94 1.62 13.23
N LEU A 472 16.27 1.69 13.11
CA LEU A 472 17.15 0.62 13.57
C LEU A 472 17.11 0.44 15.10
N ASP A 473 16.90 1.50 15.88
CA ASP A 473 16.71 1.41 17.32
C ASP A 473 15.42 0.66 17.67
N GLU A 474 14.31 0.95 16.99
CA GLU A 474 13.07 0.17 17.14
C GLU A 474 13.27 -1.31 16.76
N PHE A 475 14.04 -1.62 15.71
CA PHE A 475 14.36 -3.00 15.34
C PHE A 475 15.14 -3.72 16.45
N ARG A 476 16.11 -3.05 17.09
CA ARG A 476 16.88 -3.63 18.20
C ARG A 476 15.99 -3.94 19.39
N GLU A 477 15.01 -3.09 19.70
CA GLU A 477 14.05 -3.36 20.77
C GLU A 477 13.16 -4.57 20.45
N ILE A 478 12.65 -4.67 19.22
CA ILE A 478 11.86 -5.82 18.77
C ILE A 478 12.70 -7.11 18.81
N GLU A 479 13.98 -7.04 18.38
CA GLU A 479 14.90 -8.19 18.45
C GLU A 479 15.17 -8.62 19.90
N ARG A 480 15.36 -7.66 20.82
CA ARG A 480 15.56 -7.93 22.25
C ARG A 480 14.39 -8.67 22.87
N LEU A 481 13.19 -8.47 22.38
CA LEU A 481 11.96 -9.16 22.80
C LEU A 481 11.78 -10.54 22.15
N GLY A 482 12.67 -10.95 21.25
CA GLY A 482 12.60 -12.24 20.57
C GLY A 482 11.98 -12.20 19.17
N GLY A 483 11.89 -11.02 18.57
CA GLY A 483 11.36 -10.79 17.22
C GLY A 483 9.91 -10.32 17.21
N VAL A 484 9.36 -10.16 15.99
CA VAL A 484 8.04 -9.52 15.80
C VAL A 484 6.92 -10.27 16.50
N LEU A 485 6.87 -11.60 16.39
CA LEU A 485 5.78 -12.39 16.98
C LEU A 485 5.80 -12.30 18.51
N ALA A 486 6.95 -12.48 19.14
CA ALA A 486 7.10 -12.36 20.59
C ALA A 486 6.74 -10.93 21.08
N ALA A 487 7.21 -9.90 20.37
CA ALA A 487 6.89 -8.51 20.69
C ALA A 487 5.37 -8.20 20.53
N VAL A 488 4.68 -8.87 19.60
CA VAL A 488 3.22 -8.77 19.43
C VAL A 488 2.50 -9.47 20.59
N GLU A 489 2.96 -10.65 21.00
CA GLU A 489 2.41 -11.39 22.15
C GLU A 489 2.58 -10.60 23.45
N ASP A 490 3.72 -9.94 23.64
CA ASP A 490 4.00 -9.03 24.75
C ASP A 490 3.29 -7.66 24.62
N ARG A 491 2.52 -7.42 23.56
CA ARG A 491 1.83 -6.16 23.26
C ARG A 491 2.77 -4.94 23.15
N PHE A 492 4.03 -5.14 22.88
CA PHE A 492 5.01 -4.06 22.84
C PHE A 492 4.61 -2.97 21.83
N GLN A 493 4.43 -3.32 20.55
CA GLN A 493 4.08 -2.34 19.52
C GLN A 493 2.77 -1.62 19.85
N ARG A 494 1.74 -2.34 20.27
CA ARG A 494 0.45 -1.75 20.67
C ARG A 494 0.60 -0.73 21.80
N SER A 495 1.35 -1.05 22.83
CA SER A 495 1.59 -0.15 23.95
C SER A 495 2.36 1.09 23.52
N GLN A 496 3.36 0.94 22.64
CA GLN A 496 4.11 2.08 22.10
C GLN A 496 3.24 2.98 21.23
N ILE A 497 2.36 2.41 20.39
CA ILE A 497 1.39 3.17 19.59
C ILE A 497 0.45 3.96 20.49
N GLN A 498 -0.13 3.34 21.52
CA GLN A 498 -1.02 4.00 22.47
C GLN A 498 -0.32 5.14 23.23
N ASN A 499 0.91 4.92 23.68
CA ASN A 499 1.72 5.94 24.34
C ASN A 499 2.03 7.13 23.42
N ALA A 500 2.29 6.87 22.14
CA ALA A 500 2.51 7.91 21.15
C ALA A 500 1.22 8.71 20.87
N ALA A 501 0.08 8.01 20.70
CA ALA A 501 -1.23 8.63 20.53
C ALA A 501 -1.59 9.55 21.70
N HIS A 502 -1.41 9.08 22.93
CA HIS A 502 -1.67 9.86 24.13
C HIS A 502 -0.81 11.13 24.20
N ARG A 503 0.49 11.03 23.90
CA ARG A 503 1.38 12.20 23.83
C ARG A 503 0.95 13.19 22.76
N TYR A 504 0.54 12.70 21.58
CA TYR A 504 0.04 13.55 20.50
C TYR A 504 -1.23 14.32 20.92
N GLU A 505 -2.19 13.65 21.56
CA GLU A 505 -3.39 14.28 22.08
C GLU A 505 -3.08 15.34 23.16
N GLN A 506 -2.16 15.03 24.09
CA GLN A 506 -1.72 15.99 25.09
C GLN A 506 -1.10 17.24 24.46
N GLN A 507 -0.28 17.10 23.44
CA GLN A 507 0.34 18.22 22.73
C GLN A 507 -0.69 19.10 22.00
N ILE A 508 -1.79 18.51 21.51
CA ILE A 508 -2.90 19.29 20.94
C ILE A 508 -3.65 20.01 22.05
N TYR A 509 -3.91 19.33 23.15
CA TYR A 509 -4.67 19.89 24.28
C TYR A 509 -3.94 21.07 24.95
N ASP A 510 -2.64 20.96 25.20
CA ASP A 510 -1.83 22.00 25.83
C ASP A 510 -1.33 23.08 24.84
N GLY A 511 -1.59 22.92 23.54
CA GLY A 511 -1.24 23.86 22.48
C GLY A 511 0.21 23.81 22.01
N THR A 512 1.05 22.88 22.53
CA THR A 512 2.44 22.70 22.03
C THR A 512 2.46 22.20 20.61
N ARG A 513 1.43 21.47 20.18
CA ARG A 513 1.17 21.14 18.77
C ARG A 513 0.05 22.03 18.23
N PRO A 514 0.36 23.04 17.41
CA PRO A 514 -0.66 23.90 16.83
C PRO A 514 -1.42 23.18 15.72
N ILE A 515 -2.75 23.18 15.81
CA ILE A 515 -3.66 22.72 14.75
C ILE A 515 -4.52 23.92 14.34
N ILE A 516 -4.31 24.37 13.09
CA ILE A 516 -5.02 25.54 12.56
C ILE A 516 -6.53 25.27 12.47
N GLY A 517 -7.33 26.21 12.96
CA GLY A 517 -8.79 26.08 13.03
C GLY A 517 -9.29 25.24 14.21
N LEU A 518 -8.39 24.58 14.99
CA LEU A 518 -8.77 23.84 16.19
C LEU A 518 -8.30 24.55 17.47
N ASN A 519 -6.99 24.58 17.70
CA ASN A 519 -6.39 25.20 18.90
C ASN A 519 -5.60 26.47 18.59
N LYS A 520 -5.42 26.81 17.30
CA LYS A 520 -4.76 28.04 16.83
C LYS A 520 -5.54 28.67 15.68
N TYR A 521 -5.71 29.99 15.71
CA TYR A 521 -6.43 30.80 14.72
C TYR A 521 -7.89 30.35 14.47
N ARG A 522 -8.56 29.83 15.49
CA ARG A 522 -9.96 29.42 15.41
C ARG A 522 -10.86 30.62 15.23
N ASN A 523 -11.80 30.57 14.29
CA ASN A 523 -12.74 31.65 14.02
C ASN A 523 -13.87 31.78 15.07
N GLY A 524 -14.09 30.76 15.90
CA GLY A 524 -15.13 30.75 16.92
C GLY A 524 -16.53 30.38 16.42
N GLU A 525 -16.77 30.34 15.13
CA GLU A 525 -17.99 29.82 14.52
C GLU A 525 -17.73 28.36 14.11
N ASP A 526 -18.56 27.43 14.57
CA ASP A 526 -18.52 26.05 14.12
C ASP A 526 -19.28 25.97 12.79
N ASP A 527 -18.56 26.20 11.69
CA ASP A 527 -19.00 25.92 10.32
C ASP A 527 -19.05 24.41 10.05
N ALA A 528 -19.65 23.63 10.96
CA ALA A 528 -19.92 22.24 10.69
C ALA A 528 -20.96 22.19 9.55
N PRO A 529 -20.62 21.65 8.37
CA PRO A 529 -21.58 21.55 7.29
C PRO A 529 -22.74 20.65 7.75
N GLU A 530 -23.94 20.92 7.26
CA GLU A 530 -25.08 20.03 7.43
C GLU A 530 -24.80 18.73 6.64
N ILE A 531 -24.15 17.75 7.31
CA ILE A 531 -23.69 16.53 6.66
C ILE A 531 -24.80 15.49 6.66
N LYS A 532 -25.24 15.12 5.48
CA LYS A 532 -26.07 13.92 5.30
C LYS A 532 -25.17 12.69 5.44
N LEU A 533 -25.29 12.01 6.60
CA LEU A 533 -24.64 10.73 6.77
C LEU A 533 -25.11 9.74 5.70
N ALA A 534 -24.18 9.17 4.96
CA ALA A 534 -24.48 8.08 4.02
C ALA A 534 -24.84 6.83 4.84
N ARG A 535 -26.14 6.53 4.94
CA ARG A 535 -26.66 5.34 5.62
C ARG A 535 -27.25 4.37 4.61
N THR A 536 -27.00 3.09 4.82
CA THR A 536 -27.60 2.05 3.98
C THR A 536 -29.11 1.95 4.26
N PRO A 537 -29.98 2.16 3.24
CA PRO A 537 -31.42 2.05 3.42
C PRO A 537 -31.82 0.65 3.91
N ARG A 538 -32.75 0.57 4.86
CA ARG A 538 -33.24 -0.72 5.41
C ARG A 538 -33.71 -1.70 4.34
N LYS A 539 -34.30 -1.20 3.23
CA LYS A 539 -34.69 -2.04 2.10
C LYS A 539 -33.50 -2.73 1.43
N LYS A 540 -32.35 -2.07 1.34
CA LYS A 540 -31.13 -2.65 0.80
C LYS A 540 -30.55 -3.67 1.77
N GLN A 541 -30.52 -3.37 3.07
CA GLN A 541 -30.09 -4.33 4.08
C GLN A 541 -30.95 -5.62 4.03
N GLN A 542 -32.28 -5.48 3.93
CA GLN A 542 -33.17 -6.62 3.78
C GLN A 542 -32.93 -7.38 2.47
N LEU A 543 -32.69 -6.68 1.37
CA LEU A 543 -32.35 -7.30 0.09
C LEU A 543 -31.11 -8.17 0.18
N GLN A 544 -30.07 -7.72 0.90
CA GLN A 544 -28.85 -8.50 1.11
C GLN A 544 -29.13 -9.78 1.91
N VAL A 545 -29.89 -9.68 3.00
CA VAL A 545 -30.32 -10.83 3.81
C VAL A 545 -31.13 -11.83 2.98
N ASP A 546 -32.09 -11.34 2.17
CA ASP A 546 -32.93 -12.20 1.32
C ASP A 546 -32.10 -12.92 0.24
N ARG A 547 -31.11 -12.23 -0.35
CA ARG A 547 -30.18 -12.81 -1.33
C ARG A 547 -29.34 -13.90 -0.70
N LEU A 548 -28.81 -13.65 0.48
CA LEU A 548 -28.00 -14.59 1.23
C LEU A 548 -28.79 -15.84 1.60
N ALA A 549 -30.03 -15.68 2.11
CA ALA A 549 -30.91 -16.82 2.44
C ALA A 549 -31.19 -17.69 1.21
N LYS A 550 -31.47 -17.09 0.05
CA LYS A 550 -31.65 -17.80 -1.22
C LYS A 550 -30.39 -18.55 -1.64
N PHE A 551 -29.22 -17.92 -1.51
CA PHE A 551 -27.95 -18.54 -1.85
C PHE A 551 -27.65 -19.75 -0.96
N LYS A 552 -27.80 -19.62 0.37
CA LYS A 552 -27.60 -20.69 1.35
C LYS A 552 -28.54 -21.86 1.05
N LYS A 553 -29.84 -21.59 0.79
CA LYS A 553 -30.82 -22.62 0.47
C LYS A 553 -30.49 -23.36 -0.83
N LYS A 554 -30.11 -22.64 -1.88
CA LYS A 554 -29.74 -23.21 -3.19
C LYS A 554 -28.53 -24.12 -3.12
N ASN A 555 -27.58 -23.82 -2.27
CA ASN A 555 -26.29 -24.50 -2.22
C ASN A 555 -26.12 -25.43 -1.02
N ALA A 556 -27.12 -25.66 -0.18
CA ALA A 556 -27.01 -26.31 1.13
C ALA A 556 -26.18 -27.61 1.12
N GLU A 557 -26.50 -28.57 0.24
CA GLU A 557 -25.78 -29.85 0.16
C GLU A 557 -24.33 -29.68 -0.35
N LYS A 558 -24.16 -28.83 -1.37
CA LYS A 558 -22.82 -28.57 -1.94
C LYS A 558 -21.93 -27.86 -0.94
N ALA A 559 -22.48 -26.88 -0.21
CA ALA A 559 -21.76 -26.14 0.82
C ALA A 559 -21.31 -27.09 1.93
N LYS A 560 -22.16 -27.97 2.42
CA LYS A 560 -21.81 -28.97 3.43
C LYS A 560 -20.59 -29.80 2.97
N CYS A 561 -20.69 -30.40 1.79
CA CYS A 561 -19.59 -31.23 1.25
C CYS A 561 -18.27 -30.45 1.10
N ALA A 562 -18.33 -29.21 0.57
CA ALA A 562 -17.14 -28.40 0.37
C ALA A 562 -16.52 -27.93 1.70
N LEU A 563 -17.36 -27.61 2.69
CA LEU A 563 -16.90 -27.23 4.03
C LEU A 563 -16.28 -28.40 4.79
N ASP A 564 -16.87 -29.61 4.71
CA ASP A 564 -16.30 -30.81 5.31
C ASP A 564 -14.94 -31.14 4.68
N LYS A 565 -14.82 -31.06 3.36
CA LYS A 565 -13.53 -31.20 2.65
C LYS A 565 -12.50 -30.16 3.12
N LEU A 566 -12.91 -28.89 3.30
CA LEU A 566 -12.02 -27.83 3.78
C LEU A 566 -11.47 -28.14 5.16
N VAL A 567 -12.34 -28.61 6.08
CA VAL A 567 -11.95 -29.02 7.43
C VAL A 567 -10.95 -30.16 7.38
N ASP A 568 -11.22 -31.21 6.62
CA ASP A 568 -10.32 -32.36 6.47
C ASP A 568 -8.91 -31.93 6.01
N VAL A 569 -8.82 -30.98 5.08
CA VAL A 569 -7.52 -30.45 4.59
C VAL A 569 -6.82 -29.63 5.67
N VAL A 570 -7.56 -28.80 6.43
CA VAL A 570 -6.98 -28.01 7.53
C VAL A 570 -6.47 -28.91 8.64
N GLU A 571 -7.20 -29.95 9.04
CA GLU A 571 -6.80 -30.90 10.07
C GLU A 571 -5.57 -31.72 9.67
N ARG A 572 -5.43 -32.07 8.37
CA ARG A 572 -4.23 -32.76 7.88
C ARG A 572 -3.01 -31.87 7.75
N GLY A 573 -3.11 -30.56 8.00
CA GLY A 573 -1.99 -29.63 7.89
C GLY A 573 -1.56 -29.32 6.45
N GLU A 574 -2.38 -29.66 5.45
CA GLU A 574 -2.14 -29.40 4.04
C GLU A 574 -2.46 -27.92 3.68
N ASN A 575 -2.05 -27.47 2.50
CA ASN A 575 -2.46 -26.14 2.00
C ASN A 575 -3.97 -26.12 1.76
N CYS A 576 -4.67 -25.32 2.56
CA CYS A 576 -6.15 -25.28 2.52
C CYS A 576 -6.72 -24.39 1.42
N PHE A 577 -5.92 -23.53 0.78
CA PHE A 577 -6.43 -22.53 -0.16
C PHE A 577 -7.16 -23.12 -1.38
N PRO A 578 -6.71 -24.23 -1.99
CA PRO A 578 -7.49 -24.90 -3.06
C PRO A 578 -8.88 -25.38 -2.61
N ALA A 579 -9.01 -25.97 -1.41
CA ALA A 579 -10.29 -26.38 -0.85
C ALA A 579 -11.16 -25.16 -0.49
N LEU A 580 -10.53 -24.08 -0.03
CA LEU A 580 -11.19 -22.80 0.25
C LEU A 580 -11.79 -22.18 -1.03
N LEU A 581 -11.13 -22.29 -2.18
CA LEU A 581 -11.68 -21.88 -3.48
C LEU A 581 -12.97 -22.63 -3.84
N GLU A 582 -12.99 -23.94 -3.60
CA GLU A 582 -14.20 -24.76 -3.84
C GLU A 582 -15.33 -24.35 -2.87
N ALA A 583 -15.00 -24.15 -1.59
CA ALA A 583 -15.97 -23.72 -0.59
C ALA A 583 -16.54 -22.33 -0.90
N ALA A 584 -15.72 -21.38 -1.33
CA ALA A 584 -16.13 -20.02 -1.67
C ALA A 584 -17.12 -19.95 -2.85
N GLU A 585 -17.15 -20.95 -3.72
CA GLU A 585 -18.12 -21.00 -4.82
C GLU A 585 -19.55 -21.30 -4.36
N VAL A 586 -19.72 -21.96 -3.22
CA VAL A 586 -21.03 -22.53 -2.78
C VAL A 586 -21.40 -22.17 -1.36
N SER A 587 -20.50 -21.61 -0.58
CA SER A 587 -20.71 -21.24 0.82
C SER A 587 -20.62 -19.72 1.01
N SER A 588 -21.29 -19.20 2.03
CA SER A 588 -21.15 -17.80 2.44
C SER A 588 -19.88 -17.57 3.25
N LEU A 589 -19.52 -16.28 3.39
CA LEU A 589 -18.39 -15.83 4.21
C LEU A 589 -18.50 -16.36 5.64
N GLY A 590 -19.65 -16.16 6.29
CA GLY A 590 -19.87 -16.60 7.66
C GLY A 590 -19.91 -18.12 7.82
N GLN A 591 -20.42 -18.87 6.83
CA GLN A 591 -20.37 -20.34 6.87
C GLN A 591 -18.91 -20.85 6.84
N ILE A 592 -18.07 -20.30 5.97
CA ILE A 592 -16.66 -20.68 5.91
C ILE A 592 -15.93 -20.27 7.20
N THR A 593 -16.13 -19.02 7.64
CA THR A 593 -15.53 -18.51 8.88
C THR A 593 -15.93 -19.36 10.08
N GLY A 594 -17.21 -19.62 10.27
CA GLY A 594 -17.71 -20.42 11.39
C GLY A 594 -17.14 -21.83 11.39
N ARG A 595 -17.09 -22.48 10.23
CA ARG A 595 -16.57 -23.84 10.11
C ARG A 595 -15.06 -23.92 10.39
N LEU A 596 -14.29 -22.94 9.95
CA LEU A 596 -12.86 -22.84 10.28
C LEU A 596 -12.66 -22.56 11.77
N GLN A 597 -13.48 -21.70 12.40
CA GLN A 597 -13.42 -21.40 13.83
C GLN A 597 -13.72 -22.62 14.71
N GLU A 598 -14.54 -23.56 14.25
CA GLU A 598 -14.75 -24.83 14.96
C GLU A 598 -13.46 -25.67 15.07
N VAL A 599 -12.59 -25.58 14.06
CA VAL A 599 -11.33 -26.34 14.00
C VAL A 599 -10.18 -25.63 14.69
N VAL A 600 -9.97 -24.34 14.38
CA VAL A 600 -8.77 -23.61 14.85
C VAL A 600 -9.06 -22.67 16.03
N GLY A 601 -10.32 -22.51 16.42
CA GLY A 601 -10.72 -21.57 17.46
C GLY A 601 -11.00 -20.15 16.94
N ARG A 602 -11.47 -19.29 17.86
CA ARG A 602 -11.71 -17.87 17.62
C ARG A 602 -10.61 -17.03 18.23
N PHE A 603 -10.29 -15.91 17.60
CA PHE A 603 -9.43 -14.93 18.23
C PHE A 603 -10.08 -14.43 19.53
N ARG A 604 -9.29 -14.40 20.59
CA ARG A 604 -9.68 -13.79 21.85
C ARG A 604 -8.71 -12.63 22.10
N PRO A 605 -9.19 -11.38 22.07
CA PRO A 605 -8.34 -10.26 22.45
C PRO A 605 -7.82 -10.53 23.87
N MET A 606 -6.53 -10.44 24.06
CA MET A 606 -5.97 -10.47 25.40
C MET A 606 -6.40 -9.16 26.10
N VAL A 607 -7.17 -9.26 27.15
CA VAL A 607 -7.70 -8.13 27.94
C VAL A 607 -6.62 -7.57 28.84
#